data_c8443e08d886ead81b2fa32ad667af4b
#
_entry.id   c8443e08d886ead81b2fa32ad667af4b
#
_cell.length_a   1.000
_cell.length_b   1.000
_cell.length_c   1.000
_cell.angle_alpha   90.00
_cell.angle_beta   90.00
_cell.angle_gamma   90.00
#
_symmetry.space_group_name_H-M   'P 1'
#
loop_
_entity.id
_entity.type
_entity.pdbx_description
1 polymer ?
#
loop_
_entity_poly.entity_id
_entity_poly.type
_entity_poly.pdbx_seq_one_letter_code
_entity_poly.pdbx_strand_id
1 'polypeptide(L)'
;MLGTNIGIDLGTTSIVIYIEGKGIVLSEPSVAAYDTNSGHLIAVGKKAYEMIGRTPDNIRIVKPMRHGVVSDFTATKHILRFFLSKICKNMIFKPNVVVCVPSMVTNLEKRTILDLITAAGAAKACLIEEPLAAALG
;
A
#
# COMPACT_ATOMS: atom_id res chain seq x y z
N MET A 1 -18.18 9.75 -13.81
CA MET A 1 -17.72 8.77 -12.81
C MET A 1 -17.52 9.46 -11.46
N LEU A 2 -18.12 8.92 -10.43
CA LEU A 2 -17.98 9.47 -9.08
C LEU A 2 -16.69 8.95 -8.45
N GLY A 3 -15.91 9.84 -7.88
CA GLY A 3 -14.67 9.51 -7.21
C GLY A 3 -13.44 9.64 -8.08
N THR A 4 -12.29 9.63 -7.43
CA THR A 4 -10.98 9.80 -8.05
C THR A 4 -10.40 8.43 -8.43
N ASN A 5 -9.68 8.38 -9.55
CA ASN A 5 -8.99 7.17 -9.97
C ASN A 5 -7.55 7.20 -9.46
N ILE A 6 -7.18 6.15 -8.73
CA ILE A 6 -5.87 6.02 -8.10
C ILE A 6 -5.19 4.75 -8.59
N GLY A 7 -3.91 4.86 -8.92
CA GLY A 7 -3.07 3.71 -9.21
C GLY A 7 -2.10 3.48 -8.06
N ILE A 8 -1.93 2.21 -7.65
CA ILE A 8 -0.99 1.83 -6.59
C ILE A 8 -0.05 0.76 -7.12
N ASP A 9 1.25 0.98 -6.94
CA ASP A 9 2.27 -0.03 -7.18
C ASP A 9 2.76 -0.52 -5.82
N LEU A 10 2.41 -1.77 -5.48
CA LEU A 10 2.86 -2.42 -4.25
C LEU A 10 4.19 -3.10 -4.50
N GLY A 11 5.27 -2.34 -4.33
CA GLY A 11 6.62 -2.86 -4.52
C GLY A 11 7.22 -3.45 -3.25
N THR A 12 8.23 -4.29 -3.41
CA THR A 12 8.94 -4.91 -2.29
C THR A 12 9.60 -3.87 -1.40
N THR A 13 10.17 -2.83 -2.00
CA THR A 13 10.89 -1.79 -1.27
C THR A 13 10.10 -0.51 -1.09
N SER A 14 9.16 -0.23 -1.99
CA SER A 14 8.41 1.03 -1.94
C SER A 14 6.98 0.86 -2.42
N ILE A 15 6.12 1.76 -1.95
CA ILE A 15 4.76 1.90 -2.43
C ILE A 15 4.69 3.22 -3.18
N VAL A 16 4.19 3.17 -4.41
CA VAL A 16 4.02 4.36 -5.25
C VAL A 16 2.53 4.53 -5.51
N ILE A 17 2.04 5.76 -5.29
CA ILE A 17 0.63 6.07 -5.53
C ILE A 17 0.54 7.20 -6.56
N TYR A 18 -0.28 6.94 -7.56
CA TYR A 18 -0.54 7.84 -8.67
C TYR A 18 -2.01 8.25 -8.65
N ILE A 19 -2.30 9.52 -8.88
CA ILE A 19 -3.68 10.02 -9.01
C ILE A 19 -3.86 10.54 -10.43
N GLU A 20 -4.92 10.09 -11.09
CA GLU A 20 -5.27 10.56 -12.43
C GLU A 20 -5.42 12.09 -12.43
N GLY A 21 -4.71 12.73 -13.35
CA GLY A 21 -4.70 14.18 -13.46
C GLY A 21 -3.67 14.90 -12.59
N LYS A 22 -3.07 14.21 -11.62
CA LYS A 22 -2.07 14.79 -10.72
C LYS A 22 -0.68 14.15 -10.83
N GLY A 23 -0.61 12.94 -11.36
CA GLY A 23 0.64 12.20 -11.44
C GLY A 23 0.98 11.47 -10.15
N ILE A 24 2.25 11.18 -9.93
CA ILE A 24 2.71 10.50 -8.72
C ILE A 24 2.59 11.45 -7.54
N VAL A 25 1.80 11.07 -6.54
CA VAL A 25 1.57 11.89 -5.35
C VAL A 25 2.24 11.32 -4.10
N LEU A 26 2.71 10.08 -4.15
CA LEU A 26 3.36 9.45 -3.02
C LEU A 26 4.33 8.38 -3.52
N SER A 27 5.52 8.36 -2.92
CA SER A 27 6.50 7.31 -3.11
C SER A 27 7.20 7.14 -1.76
N GLU A 28 6.88 6.04 -1.07
CA GLU A 28 7.33 5.80 0.31
C GLU A 28 7.83 4.38 0.47
N PRO A 29 8.79 4.15 1.37
CA PRO A 29 9.21 2.77 1.68
C PRO A 29 8.04 1.92 2.19
N SER A 30 8.03 0.64 1.81
CA SER A 30 7.04 -0.35 2.28
C SER A 30 7.45 -0.86 3.66
N VAL A 31 7.33 -0.01 4.68
CA VAL A 31 7.79 -0.32 6.04
C VAL A 31 6.78 0.21 7.04
N ALA A 32 6.55 -0.57 8.10
CA ALA A 32 5.74 -0.16 9.24
C ALA A 32 6.50 -0.40 10.54
N ALA A 33 6.27 0.42 11.53
CA ALA A 33 6.85 0.29 12.87
C ALA A 33 5.73 0.16 13.89
N TYR A 34 5.87 -0.82 14.77
CA TYR A 34 4.88 -1.12 15.81
C TYR A 34 5.52 -1.11 17.18
N ASP A 35 4.74 -0.70 18.18
CA ASP A 35 5.09 -0.87 19.57
C ASP A 35 4.89 -2.34 19.94
N THR A 36 5.95 -3.03 20.40
CA THR A 36 5.88 -4.45 20.73
C THR A 36 5.00 -4.73 21.96
N ASN A 37 4.89 -3.76 22.88
CA ASN A 37 4.11 -3.93 24.09
C ASN A 37 2.61 -3.77 23.86
N SER A 38 2.22 -2.74 23.11
CA SER A 38 0.80 -2.46 22.84
C SER A 38 0.30 -3.03 21.52
N GLY A 39 1.20 -3.33 20.58
CA GLY A 39 0.85 -3.73 19.22
C GLY A 39 0.39 -2.58 18.34
N HIS A 40 0.44 -1.35 18.84
CA HIS A 40 -0.03 -0.19 18.09
C HIS A 40 0.96 0.23 17.01
N LEU A 41 0.40 0.72 15.89
CA LEU A 41 1.18 1.28 14.81
C LEU A 41 1.79 2.62 15.25
N ILE A 42 3.12 2.76 15.10
CA ILE A 42 3.85 3.97 15.48
C ILE A 42 4.12 4.85 14.25
N ALA A 43 4.56 4.23 13.15
CA ALA A 43 4.96 4.96 11.97
C ALA A 43 4.85 4.07 10.72
N VAL A 44 4.72 4.70 9.57
CA VAL A 44 4.72 4.01 8.28
C VAL A 44 5.61 4.77 7.30
N GLY A 45 6.08 4.06 6.27
CA GLY A 45 6.82 4.67 5.18
C GLY A 45 8.19 5.19 5.62
N LYS A 46 8.51 6.39 5.20
CA LYS A 46 9.81 7.00 5.44
C LYS A 46 10.14 7.11 6.92
N LYS A 47 9.17 7.50 7.74
CA LYS A 47 9.38 7.61 9.19
C LYS A 47 9.73 6.27 9.82
N ALA A 48 9.04 5.20 9.41
CA ALA A 48 9.35 3.87 9.90
C ALA A 48 10.72 3.40 9.39
N TYR A 49 11.04 3.70 8.14
CA TYR A 49 12.34 3.35 7.55
C TYR A 49 13.49 4.01 8.32
N GLU A 50 13.34 5.26 8.72
CA GLU A 50 14.36 5.99 9.48
C GLU A 50 14.60 5.40 10.86
N MET A 51 13.67 4.60 11.38
CA MET A 51 13.80 3.92 12.66
C MET A 51 14.62 2.64 12.59
N ILE A 52 14.89 2.12 11.38
CA ILE A 52 15.66 0.88 11.22
C ILE A 52 17.07 1.07 11.78
N GLY A 53 17.48 0.15 12.65
CA GLY A 53 18.80 0.18 13.27
C GLY A 53 18.97 1.22 14.37
N ARG A 54 17.94 1.99 14.67
CA ARG A 54 17.96 3.03 15.72
C ARG A 54 16.83 2.85 16.72
N THR A 55 16.13 1.71 16.62
CA THR A 55 14.94 1.47 17.42
C THR A 55 15.27 1.00 18.82
N PRO A 56 14.57 1.50 19.86
CA PRO A 56 14.56 0.86 21.16
C PRO A 56 13.99 -0.57 21.04
N ASP A 57 14.23 -1.38 22.08
CA ASP A 57 13.79 -2.78 22.09
C ASP A 57 12.27 -2.94 21.97
N ASN A 58 11.50 -1.90 22.29
CA ASN A 58 10.04 -1.95 22.25
C ASN A 58 9.44 -1.60 20.88
N ILE A 59 10.27 -1.47 19.85
CA ILE A 59 9.78 -1.16 18.49
C ILE A 59 10.12 -2.31 17.55
N ARG A 60 9.10 -2.78 16.83
CA ARG A 60 9.25 -3.84 15.82
C ARG A 60 9.06 -3.26 14.42
N ILE A 61 10.05 -3.47 13.55
CA ILE A 61 9.99 -3.04 12.16
C ILE A 61 9.44 -4.18 11.30
N VAL A 62 8.46 -3.88 10.47
CA VAL A 62 7.84 -4.86 9.57
C VAL A 62 8.00 -4.40 8.12
N LYS A 63 8.54 -5.28 7.28
CA LYS A 63 8.59 -5.10 5.83
C LYS A 63 7.62 -6.10 5.22
N PRO A 64 6.37 -5.68 4.95
CA PRO A 64 5.30 -6.63 4.65
C PRO A 64 5.34 -7.22 3.25
N MET A 65 6.14 -6.64 2.36
CA MET A 65 6.24 -7.12 0.98
C MET A 65 7.57 -7.83 0.76
N ARG A 66 7.52 -9.03 0.20
CA ARG A 66 8.71 -9.82 -0.15
C ARG A 66 8.55 -10.39 -1.54
N HIS A 67 9.49 -10.07 -2.43
CA HIS A 67 9.49 -10.59 -3.81
C HIS A 67 8.15 -10.33 -4.53
N GLY A 68 7.58 -9.14 -4.31
CA GLY A 68 6.31 -8.76 -4.91
C GLY A 68 5.07 -9.42 -4.30
N VAL A 69 5.24 -10.18 -3.21
CA VAL A 69 4.15 -10.88 -2.54
C VAL A 69 3.90 -10.26 -1.16
N VAL A 70 2.64 -10.19 -0.77
CA VAL A 70 2.27 -9.71 0.57
C VAL A 70 2.55 -10.83 1.58
N SER A 71 3.53 -10.63 2.46
CA SER A 71 3.87 -11.58 3.51
C SER A 71 3.22 -11.26 4.86
N ASP A 72 2.79 -9.99 5.06
CA ASP A 72 2.08 -9.56 6.27
C ASP A 72 0.90 -8.70 5.84
N PHE A 73 -0.28 -9.29 5.82
CA PHE A 73 -1.50 -8.62 5.34
C PHE A 73 -1.96 -7.51 6.27
N THR A 74 -1.84 -7.71 7.58
CA THR A 74 -2.25 -6.70 8.56
C THR A 74 -1.40 -5.45 8.42
N ALA A 75 -0.09 -5.60 8.32
CA ALA A 75 0.82 -4.47 8.13
C ALA A 75 0.57 -3.76 6.80
N THR A 76 0.36 -4.51 5.72
CA THR A 76 0.05 -3.94 4.41
C THR A 76 -1.24 -3.13 4.45
N LYS A 77 -2.28 -3.68 5.10
CA LYS A 77 -3.56 -2.96 5.26
C LYS A 77 -3.37 -1.66 6.04
N HIS A 78 -2.60 -1.69 7.13
CA HIS A 78 -2.33 -0.49 7.92
C HIS A 78 -1.60 0.58 7.11
N ILE A 79 -0.59 0.18 6.34
CA ILE A 79 0.17 1.09 5.49
C ILE A 79 -0.73 1.73 4.43
N LEU A 80 -1.50 0.91 3.72
CA LEU A 80 -2.39 1.37 2.67
C LEU A 80 -3.48 2.28 3.22
N ARG A 81 -4.07 1.90 4.35
CA ARG A 81 -5.10 2.73 5.00
C ARG A 81 -4.54 4.09 5.39
N PHE A 82 -3.34 4.11 5.96
CA PHE A 82 -2.68 5.35 6.35
C PHE A 82 -2.47 6.27 5.14
N PHE A 83 -1.87 5.75 4.08
CA PHE A 83 -1.58 6.55 2.90
C PHE A 83 -2.85 6.97 2.15
N LEU A 84 -3.82 6.08 1.99
CA LEU A 84 -5.07 6.41 1.31
C LEU A 84 -5.86 7.45 2.11
N SER A 85 -5.92 7.34 3.42
CA SER A 85 -6.62 8.34 4.24
C SER A 85 -5.96 9.71 4.12
N LYS A 86 -4.64 9.75 4.04
CA LYS A 86 -3.90 11.01 3.88
C LYS A 86 -4.15 11.65 2.51
N ILE A 87 -4.16 10.83 1.46
CA ILE A 87 -4.37 11.30 0.09
C ILE A 87 -5.83 11.70 -0.14
N CYS A 88 -6.77 10.93 0.42
CA CYS A 88 -8.21 11.10 0.19
C CYS A 88 -8.88 11.98 1.24
N LYS A 89 -8.12 12.68 2.04
CA LYS A 89 -8.62 13.48 3.18
C LYS A 89 -9.79 14.41 2.81
N ASN A 90 -9.70 15.04 1.65
CA ASN A 90 -10.71 16.00 1.19
C ASN A 90 -11.64 15.45 0.12
N MET A 91 -11.59 14.14 -0.14
CA MET A 91 -12.44 13.52 -1.15
C MET A 91 -13.81 13.22 -0.58
N ILE A 92 -14.85 13.59 -1.32
CA ILE A 92 -16.24 13.33 -0.92
C ILE A 92 -16.59 11.86 -1.13
N PHE A 93 -16.09 11.28 -2.24
CA PHE A 93 -16.35 9.89 -2.61
C PHE A 93 -15.09 9.05 -2.44
N LYS A 94 -15.29 7.77 -2.09
CA LYS A 94 -14.17 6.81 -2.02
C LYS A 94 -13.54 6.64 -3.40
N PRO A 95 -12.20 6.47 -3.48
CA PRO A 95 -11.52 6.34 -4.75
C PRO A 95 -11.74 5.00 -5.42
N ASN A 96 -11.59 4.99 -6.74
CA ASN A 96 -11.45 3.76 -7.53
C ASN A 96 -9.95 3.46 -7.61
N VAL A 97 -9.54 2.26 -7.24
CA VAL A 97 -8.13 1.92 -7.13
C VAL A 97 -7.75 0.79 -8.08
N VAL A 98 -6.69 1.00 -8.83
CA VAL A 98 -6.05 -0.01 -9.66
C VAL A 98 -4.71 -0.36 -9.02
N VAL A 99 -4.45 -1.64 -8.80
CA VAL A 99 -3.20 -2.09 -8.19
C VAL A 99 -2.39 -2.87 -9.21
N CYS A 100 -1.12 -2.49 -9.38
CA CYS A 100 -0.16 -3.23 -10.18
C CYS A 100 0.41 -4.39 -9.37
N VAL A 101 0.33 -5.59 -9.94
CA VAL A 101 0.85 -6.82 -9.31
C VAL A 101 1.75 -7.58 -10.27
N PRO A 102 2.71 -8.37 -9.76
CA PRO A 102 3.54 -9.24 -10.62
C PRO A 102 2.68 -10.28 -11.34
N SER A 103 3.13 -10.68 -12.54
CA SER A 103 2.40 -11.68 -13.35
C SER A 103 2.34 -13.07 -12.72
N MET A 104 3.22 -13.34 -11.76
CA MET A 104 3.30 -14.66 -11.10
C MET A 104 2.40 -14.81 -9.88
N VAL A 105 1.53 -13.84 -9.62
CA VAL A 105 0.63 -13.89 -8.46
C VAL A 105 -0.45 -14.94 -8.66
N THR A 106 -0.73 -15.72 -7.62
CA THR A 106 -1.82 -16.70 -7.65
C THR A 106 -3.18 -16.01 -7.58
N ASN A 107 -4.25 -16.74 -7.94
CA ASN A 107 -5.60 -16.20 -7.82
C ASN A 107 -5.98 -15.86 -6.38
N LEU A 108 -5.52 -16.65 -5.43
CA LEU A 108 -5.77 -16.39 -4.01
C LEU A 108 -5.08 -15.10 -3.56
N GLU A 109 -3.83 -14.90 -3.97
CA GLU A 109 -3.09 -13.69 -3.67
C GLU A 109 -3.73 -12.45 -4.29
N LYS A 110 -4.21 -12.55 -5.54
CA LYS A 110 -4.94 -11.46 -6.20
C LYS A 110 -6.18 -11.07 -5.41
N ARG A 111 -6.96 -12.06 -5.00
CA ARG A 111 -8.17 -11.82 -4.21
C ARG A 111 -7.84 -11.16 -2.87
N THR A 112 -6.77 -11.61 -2.23
CA THR A 112 -6.35 -11.04 -0.96
C THR A 112 -5.94 -9.57 -1.11
N ILE A 113 -5.23 -9.23 -2.18
CA ILE A 113 -4.86 -7.84 -2.45
C ILE A 113 -6.10 -6.98 -2.69
N LEU A 114 -7.08 -7.48 -3.46
CA LEU A 114 -8.34 -6.77 -3.69
C LEU A 114 -9.08 -6.51 -2.37
N ASP A 115 -9.14 -7.51 -1.51
CA ASP A 115 -9.77 -7.38 -0.20
C ASP A 115 -9.05 -6.36 0.67
N LEU A 116 -7.71 -6.35 0.63
CA LEU A 116 -6.90 -5.36 1.36
C LEU A 116 -7.22 -3.93 0.91
N ILE A 117 -7.25 -3.70 -0.39
CA ILE A 117 -7.48 -2.36 -0.94
C ILE A 117 -8.91 -1.89 -0.62
N THR A 118 -9.89 -2.78 -0.72
CA THR A 118 -11.26 -2.47 -0.35
C THR A 118 -11.37 -2.14 1.14
N ALA A 119 -10.71 -2.95 1.99
CA ALA A 119 -10.69 -2.71 3.43
C ALA A 119 -9.97 -1.40 3.79
N ALA A 120 -8.99 -0.98 2.97
CA ALA A 120 -8.26 0.26 3.18
C ALA A 120 -9.05 1.50 2.77
N GLY A 121 -10.20 1.36 2.09
CA GLY A 121 -11.09 2.47 1.78
C GLY A 121 -11.44 2.69 0.32
N ALA A 122 -11.09 1.80 -0.59
CA ALA A 122 -11.44 1.95 -2.00
C ALA A 122 -12.91 1.63 -2.24
N ALA A 123 -13.54 2.40 -3.14
CA ALA A 123 -14.91 2.11 -3.59
C ALA A 123 -14.92 0.90 -4.52
N LYS A 124 -13.96 0.87 -5.43
CA LYS A 124 -13.73 -0.24 -6.35
C LYS A 124 -12.24 -0.52 -6.39
N ALA A 125 -11.88 -1.79 -6.53
CA ALA A 125 -10.49 -2.19 -6.68
C ALA A 125 -10.37 -3.18 -7.82
N CYS A 126 -9.35 -3.03 -8.65
CA CYS A 126 -9.02 -3.99 -9.68
C CYS A 126 -7.50 -4.15 -9.77
N LEU A 127 -7.06 -5.24 -10.37
CA LEU A 127 -5.65 -5.56 -10.51
C LEU A 127 -5.23 -5.51 -11.97
N ILE A 128 -4.00 -5.05 -12.20
CA ILE A 128 -3.34 -5.11 -13.50
C ILE A 128 -1.99 -5.80 -13.28
N GLU A 129 -1.66 -6.75 -14.14
CA GLU A 129 -0.36 -7.38 -14.10
C GLU A 129 0.71 -6.41 -14.64
N GLU A 130 1.89 -6.39 -14.01
CA GLU A 130 2.96 -5.47 -14.37
C GLU A 130 3.32 -5.44 -15.87
N PRO A 131 3.43 -6.57 -16.56
CA PRO A 131 3.74 -6.55 -17.99
C PRO A 131 2.68 -5.81 -18.81
N LEU A 132 1.39 -5.94 -18.45
CA LEU A 132 0.32 -5.24 -19.14
C LEU A 132 0.35 -3.74 -18.82
N ALA A 133 0.59 -3.39 -17.57
CA ALA A 133 0.71 -2.00 -17.15
C ALA A 133 1.86 -1.30 -17.86
N ALA A 134 3.01 -1.97 -18.01
CA ALA A 134 4.17 -1.44 -18.72
C ALA A 134 3.85 -1.21 -20.21
N ALA A 135 3.08 -2.10 -20.82
CA ALA A 135 2.69 -1.96 -22.23
C ALA A 135 1.71 -0.81 -22.44
N LEU A 136 0.87 -0.52 -21.45
CA LEU A 136 -0.09 0.58 -21.51
C LEU A 136 0.54 1.94 -21.13
N GLY A 137 1.57 1.89 -20.33
CA GLY A 137 2.29 3.08 -19.89
C GLY A 137 3.28 3.56 -20.91
#